data_d9778fbd3114c6edb3e98e2ed6e0eeda
#
_entry.id   d9778fbd3114c6edb3e98e2ed6e0eeda
#
_cell.length_a   1.000
_cell.length_b   1.000
_cell.length_c   1.000
_cell.angle_alpha   90.00
_cell.angle_beta   90.00
_cell.angle_gamma   90.00
#
_symmetry.space_group_name_H-M   'P 1'
#
loop_
_entity.id
_entity.type
_entity.pdbx_description
1 polymer ?
#
loop_
_entity_poly.entity_id
_entity_poly.type
_entity_poly.pdbx_seq_one_letter_code
_entity_poly.pdbx_strand_id
1 'polypeptide(L)'
;MSAAPISAGHEDVDRRRWFITIGIGLAVWVAQRLALIAAMASDGPVVPRLTRWDGRWYSVIAAGGYHWPNPMFGHTDPWISDLAFLPGLPALGRVIILVTGMSPYLAILIAAQMGFLTAAAVITAVGHRVAGPTAAVLLVACWGAAPRAVVESMGYTEGWFIALVGLGLLAILSGRWILAGVFVGVAGLFRASVAPVCIVLGIAWLTSLCTKAEAGQRWRRFVGMALSPLGLLTWFVIVAHRTGRWNGYLLVQKAWGSEMGTLLDTWEDLHSRMDHVPFDWRYTGLVALTWCMYLALGIVMAVRREQVWLTGYVLVTVIFVGHMQGYFNSKARFLLPAFPAFLPVARLLDRSPRWLQAVFVLVISA
;
A
#
# COMPACT_ATOMS: atom_id res chain seq x y z
N MET A 1 17.48 7.18 -42.84
CA MET A 1 17.39 5.72 -42.54
C MET A 1 15.99 5.45 -41.97
N SER A 2 15.13 4.85 -42.80
CA SER A 2 13.74 4.52 -42.43
C SER A 2 13.77 3.35 -41.42
N ALA A 3 13.20 3.53 -40.24
CA ALA A 3 13.00 2.46 -39.29
C ALA A 3 12.00 1.47 -39.90
N ALA A 4 12.40 0.20 -40.01
CA ALA A 4 11.52 -0.87 -40.45
C ALA A 4 10.32 -0.97 -39.51
N PRO A 5 9.09 -1.24 -39.97
CA PRO A 5 7.93 -1.41 -39.12
C PRO A 5 8.14 -2.65 -38.23
N ILE A 6 8.03 -2.47 -36.91
CA ILE A 6 8.00 -3.57 -35.94
C ILE A 6 6.84 -4.47 -36.36
N SER A 7 7.11 -5.75 -36.66
CA SER A 7 6.11 -6.67 -37.17
C SER A 7 5.00 -6.90 -36.12
N ALA A 8 3.74 -6.82 -36.53
CA ALA A 8 2.55 -7.04 -35.67
C ALA A 8 2.63 -8.32 -34.82
N GLY A 9 3.36 -9.33 -35.28
CA GLY A 9 3.61 -10.58 -34.53
C GLY A 9 4.45 -10.43 -33.26
N HIS A 10 5.36 -9.45 -33.19
CA HIS A 10 6.17 -9.22 -31.98
C HIS A 10 5.35 -8.54 -30.87
N GLU A 11 4.47 -7.60 -31.21
CA GLU A 11 3.59 -6.94 -30.24
C GLU A 11 2.60 -7.92 -29.61
N ASP A 12 2.03 -8.86 -30.38
CA ASP A 12 1.10 -9.87 -29.85
C ASP A 12 1.79 -10.88 -28.93
N VAL A 13 3.02 -11.29 -29.22
CA VAL A 13 3.81 -12.17 -28.37
C VAL A 13 4.14 -11.51 -27.03
N ASP A 14 4.55 -10.23 -27.04
CA ASP A 14 4.88 -9.50 -25.82
C ASP A 14 3.63 -9.22 -24.98
N ARG A 15 2.50 -8.90 -25.60
CA ARG A 15 1.21 -8.72 -24.93
C ARG A 15 0.76 -10.04 -24.28
N ARG A 16 0.85 -11.17 -24.98
CA ARG A 16 0.49 -12.49 -24.43
C ARG A 16 1.37 -12.86 -23.26
N ARG A 17 2.68 -12.66 -23.34
CA ARG A 17 3.61 -12.90 -22.23
C ARG A 17 3.28 -12.06 -21.00
N TRP A 18 2.91 -10.81 -21.22
CA TRP A 18 2.51 -9.89 -20.15
C TRP A 18 1.28 -10.40 -19.40
N PHE A 19 0.20 -10.78 -20.10
CA PHE A 19 -1.00 -11.33 -19.49
C PHE A 19 -0.74 -12.65 -18.75
N ILE A 20 0.05 -13.55 -19.33
CA ILE A 20 0.44 -14.81 -18.69
C ILE A 20 1.19 -14.52 -17.38
N THR A 21 2.14 -13.59 -17.38
CA THR A 21 2.90 -13.23 -16.18
C THR A 21 1.99 -12.71 -15.07
N ILE A 22 1.04 -11.83 -15.41
CA ILE A 22 0.05 -11.33 -14.44
C ILE A 22 -0.81 -12.47 -13.91
N GLY A 23 -1.30 -13.36 -14.77
CA GLY A 23 -2.08 -14.53 -14.37
C GLY A 23 -1.33 -15.42 -13.39
N ILE A 24 -0.04 -15.71 -13.65
CA ILE A 24 0.80 -16.49 -12.75
C ILE A 24 1.02 -15.76 -11.41
N GLY A 25 1.32 -14.46 -11.45
CA GLY A 25 1.48 -13.66 -10.24
C GLY A 25 0.22 -13.65 -9.37
N LEU A 26 -0.95 -13.49 -9.98
CA LEU A 26 -2.23 -13.59 -9.29
C LEU A 26 -2.44 -14.99 -8.69
N ALA A 27 -2.15 -16.05 -9.43
CA ALA A 27 -2.30 -17.42 -8.95
C ALA A 27 -1.41 -17.69 -7.72
N VAL A 28 -0.15 -17.22 -7.73
CA VAL A 28 0.77 -17.33 -6.59
C VAL A 28 0.22 -16.59 -5.38
N TRP A 29 -0.20 -15.34 -5.54
CA TRP A 29 -0.76 -14.56 -4.44
C TRP A 29 -2.05 -15.19 -3.89
N VAL A 30 -2.97 -15.65 -4.74
CA VAL A 30 -4.21 -16.33 -4.32
C VAL A 30 -3.88 -17.61 -3.55
N ALA A 31 -2.92 -18.41 -4.02
CA ALA A 31 -2.50 -19.62 -3.31
C ALA A 31 -1.99 -19.31 -1.89
N GLN A 32 -1.18 -18.25 -1.72
CA GLN A 32 -0.74 -17.79 -0.40
C GLN A 32 -1.91 -17.38 0.50
N ARG A 33 -2.91 -16.68 -0.04
CA ARG A 33 -4.09 -16.28 0.74
C ARG A 33 -4.96 -17.47 1.12
N LEU A 34 -5.14 -18.42 0.20
CA LEU A 34 -5.89 -19.64 0.48
C LEU A 34 -5.21 -20.52 1.55
N ALA A 35 -3.89 -20.66 1.50
CA ALA A 35 -3.11 -21.36 2.52
C ALA A 35 -3.31 -20.71 3.91
N LEU A 36 -3.16 -19.38 4.00
CA LEU A 36 -3.39 -18.64 5.24
C LEU A 36 -4.83 -18.80 5.75
N ILE A 37 -5.82 -18.65 4.88
CA ILE A 37 -7.24 -18.80 5.24
C ILE A 37 -7.54 -20.21 5.70
N ALA A 38 -6.99 -21.24 5.05
CA ALA A 38 -7.15 -22.63 5.45
C ALA A 38 -6.54 -22.87 6.85
N ALA A 39 -5.34 -22.34 7.11
CA ALA A 39 -4.73 -22.39 8.45
C ALA A 39 -5.57 -21.67 9.51
N MET A 40 -6.17 -20.53 9.17
CA MET A 40 -7.07 -19.82 10.09
C MET A 40 -8.40 -20.57 10.33
N ALA A 41 -8.89 -21.28 9.35
CA ALA A 41 -10.19 -21.98 9.43
C ALA A 41 -10.16 -23.16 10.43
N SER A 42 -8.99 -23.75 10.70
CA SER A 42 -8.83 -24.79 11.72
C SER A 42 -9.14 -24.29 13.14
N ASP A 43 -8.97 -22.97 13.40
CA ASP A 43 -9.15 -22.38 14.71
C ASP A 43 -10.52 -21.69 14.92
N GLY A 44 -11.46 -21.80 13.95
CA GLY A 44 -12.81 -21.27 14.07
C GLY A 44 -13.22 -20.31 12.93
N PRO A 45 -14.33 -19.56 13.09
CA PRO A 45 -14.92 -18.77 12.00
C PRO A 45 -13.96 -17.68 11.48
N VAL A 46 -13.74 -17.68 10.16
CA VAL A 46 -12.75 -16.83 9.48
C VAL A 46 -13.24 -15.39 9.33
N VAL A 47 -14.48 -15.18 8.88
CA VAL A 47 -15.01 -13.84 8.57
C VAL A 47 -14.90 -12.86 9.74
N PRO A 48 -15.29 -13.20 10.98
CA PRO A 48 -15.11 -12.30 12.13
C PRO A 48 -13.66 -11.95 12.42
N ARG A 49 -12.71 -12.84 12.09
CA ARG A 49 -11.27 -12.58 12.27
C ARG A 49 -10.74 -11.62 11.21
N LEU A 50 -11.18 -11.76 9.96
CA LEU A 50 -10.75 -10.94 8.83
C LEU A 50 -11.39 -9.54 8.83
N THR A 51 -12.44 -9.32 9.59
CA THR A 51 -13.11 -8.01 9.74
C THR A 51 -12.90 -7.35 11.10
N ARG A 52 -11.88 -7.79 11.86
CA ARG A 52 -11.49 -7.18 13.14
C ARG A 52 -10.88 -5.78 12.95
N TRP A 53 -10.82 -5.02 14.03
CA TRP A 53 -10.18 -3.70 14.14
C TRP A 53 -10.71 -2.73 13.07
N ASP A 54 -9.88 -2.24 12.17
CA ASP A 54 -10.26 -1.27 11.14
C ASP A 54 -11.40 -1.80 10.25
N GLY A 55 -11.43 -3.10 9.94
CA GLY A 55 -12.48 -3.73 9.15
C GLY A 55 -13.88 -3.59 9.76
N ARG A 56 -13.99 -3.60 11.10
CA ARG A 56 -15.24 -3.35 11.80
C ARG A 56 -15.71 -1.90 11.59
N TRP A 57 -14.79 -0.93 11.68
CA TRP A 57 -15.10 0.48 11.45
C TRP A 57 -15.57 0.72 10.03
N TYR A 58 -14.84 0.21 9.04
CA TYR A 58 -15.26 0.31 7.64
C TYR A 58 -16.64 -0.31 7.40
N SER A 59 -16.95 -1.42 8.05
CA SER A 59 -18.26 -2.08 7.93
C SER A 59 -19.39 -1.23 8.49
N VAL A 60 -19.18 -0.60 9.65
CA VAL A 60 -20.17 0.29 10.28
C VAL A 60 -20.39 1.54 9.43
N ILE A 61 -19.31 2.16 8.94
CA ILE A 61 -19.39 3.33 8.07
C ILE A 61 -20.12 2.99 6.75
N ALA A 62 -19.83 1.82 6.15
CA ALA A 62 -20.50 1.38 4.94
C ALA A 62 -22.00 1.19 5.16
N ALA A 63 -22.42 0.72 6.34
CA ALA A 63 -23.83 0.52 6.69
C ALA A 63 -24.58 1.82 6.97
N GLY A 64 -24.02 2.69 7.83
CA GLY A 64 -24.71 3.85 8.39
C GLY A 64 -24.18 5.22 7.94
N GLY A 65 -23.01 5.27 7.30
CA GLY A 65 -22.30 6.53 7.00
C GLY A 65 -21.47 7.01 8.19
N TYR A 66 -20.98 8.26 8.08
CA TYR A 66 -20.18 8.91 9.11
C TYR A 66 -21.04 9.69 10.09
N HIS A 67 -20.68 9.66 11.37
CA HIS A 67 -21.40 10.30 12.47
C HIS A 67 -20.48 11.28 13.22
N TRP A 68 -21.01 12.47 13.53
CA TRP A 68 -20.32 13.49 14.33
C TRP A 68 -21.32 14.41 15.04
N PRO A 69 -21.13 14.77 16.29
CA PRO A 69 -20.27 14.16 17.29
C PRO A 69 -20.92 12.86 17.81
N ASN A 70 -20.38 11.72 17.51
CA ASN A 70 -20.88 10.47 18.06
C ASN A 70 -19.67 9.60 18.48
N PRO A 71 -19.30 9.57 19.76
CA PRO A 71 -18.31 8.65 20.26
C PRO A 71 -18.84 7.23 20.08
N MET A 72 -18.12 6.43 19.29
CA MET A 72 -18.57 5.07 18.97
C MET A 72 -18.01 4.05 19.96
N PHE A 73 -18.74 2.97 20.16
CA PHE A 73 -18.31 1.83 20.98
C PHE A 73 -17.97 2.14 22.44
N GLY A 74 -18.71 3.06 23.10
CA GLY A 74 -18.57 3.36 24.51
C GLY A 74 -17.45 4.33 24.88
N HIS A 75 -16.78 4.93 23.90
CA HIS A 75 -15.88 6.06 24.15
C HIS A 75 -16.66 7.31 24.54
N THR A 76 -16.12 8.05 25.49
CA THR A 76 -16.70 9.36 25.94
C THR A 76 -16.08 10.55 25.23
N ASP A 77 -14.87 10.41 24.68
CA ASP A 77 -14.21 11.46 23.91
C ASP A 77 -14.83 11.56 22.50
N PRO A 78 -15.45 12.71 22.13
CA PRO A 78 -16.06 12.90 20.81
C PRO A 78 -15.03 12.82 19.68
N TRP A 79 -13.74 13.07 19.94
CA TRP A 79 -12.69 12.98 18.93
C TRP A 79 -12.33 11.56 18.55
N ILE A 80 -12.66 10.56 19.35
CA ILE A 80 -12.56 9.13 18.97
C ILE A 80 -13.75 8.80 18.06
N SER A 81 -13.66 9.24 16.82
CA SER A 81 -14.74 9.23 15.82
C SER A 81 -14.35 8.39 14.61
N ASP A 82 -15.37 7.94 13.87
CA ASP A 82 -15.24 7.27 12.57
C ASP A 82 -14.63 8.17 11.48
N LEU A 83 -14.57 9.50 11.69
CA LEU A 83 -13.90 10.45 10.80
C LEU A 83 -12.38 10.21 10.67
N ALA A 84 -11.79 9.37 11.54
CA ALA A 84 -10.41 8.88 11.37
C ALA A 84 -10.21 8.03 10.10
N PHE A 85 -11.27 7.37 9.65
CA PHE A 85 -11.26 6.40 8.56
C PHE A 85 -11.65 7.07 7.24
N LEU A 86 -10.81 6.94 6.21
CA LEU A 86 -11.03 7.57 4.91
C LEU A 86 -12.12 6.86 4.11
N PRO A 87 -12.83 7.56 3.19
CA PRO A 87 -14.09 7.11 2.61
C PRO A 87 -13.96 6.04 1.52
N GLY A 88 -12.78 5.79 0.95
CA GLY A 88 -12.63 4.96 -0.25
C GLY A 88 -13.19 3.56 -0.09
N LEU A 89 -12.78 2.81 0.93
CA LEU A 89 -13.26 1.44 1.15
C LEU A 89 -14.72 1.39 1.64
N PRO A 90 -15.15 2.21 2.61
CA PRO A 90 -16.57 2.27 2.99
C PRO A 90 -17.51 2.59 1.84
N ALA A 91 -17.13 3.49 0.94
CA ALA A 91 -17.94 3.83 -0.23
C ALA A 91 -18.12 2.62 -1.17
N LEU A 92 -17.03 1.87 -1.45
CA LEU A 92 -17.12 0.63 -2.23
C LEU A 92 -17.97 -0.42 -1.54
N GLY A 93 -17.78 -0.62 -0.24
CA GLY A 93 -18.62 -1.51 0.57
C GLY A 93 -20.09 -1.10 0.53
N ARG A 94 -20.38 0.19 0.62
CA ARG A 94 -21.75 0.72 0.50
C ARG A 94 -22.40 0.38 -0.84
N VAL A 95 -21.66 0.54 -1.95
CA VAL A 95 -22.15 0.16 -3.28
C VAL A 95 -22.50 -1.34 -3.32
N ILE A 96 -21.63 -2.21 -2.78
CA ILE A 96 -21.89 -3.65 -2.74
C ILE A 96 -23.13 -3.94 -1.90
N ILE A 97 -23.29 -3.32 -0.71
CA ILE A 97 -24.48 -3.49 0.13
C ILE A 97 -25.76 -3.13 -0.65
N LEU A 98 -25.76 -1.98 -1.32
CA LEU A 98 -26.93 -1.48 -2.05
C LEU A 98 -27.32 -2.36 -3.24
N VAL A 99 -26.32 -2.94 -3.92
CA VAL A 99 -26.57 -3.79 -5.11
C VAL A 99 -26.95 -5.22 -4.73
N THR A 100 -26.38 -5.77 -3.64
CA THR A 100 -26.48 -7.19 -3.34
C THR A 100 -27.31 -7.52 -2.09
N GLY A 101 -27.55 -6.55 -1.21
CA GLY A 101 -28.17 -6.78 0.10
C GLY A 101 -27.26 -7.53 1.10
N MET A 102 -25.99 -7.73 0.80
CA MET A 102 -25.04 -8.45 1.67
C MET A 102 -24.82 -7.74 3.01
N SER A 103 -24.42 -8.52 4.02
CA SER A 103 -24.01 -7.94 5.31
C SER A 103 -22.83 -6.98 5.13
N PRO A 104 -22.76 -5.89 5.90
CA PRO A 104 -21.68 -4.89 5.79
C PRO A 104 -20.29 -5.48 5.94
N TYR A 105 -20.11 -6.48 6.83
CA TYR A 105 -18.83 -7.16 7.03
C TYR A 105 -18.37 -7.92 5.78
N LEU A 106 -19.29 -8.64 5.13
CA LEU A 106 -18.97 -9.38 3.91
C LEU A 106 -18.71 -8.42 2.74
N ALA A 107 -19.51 -7.35 2.62
CA ALA A 107 -19.33 -6.33 1.59
C ALA A 107 -17.97 -5.64 1.67
N ILE A 108 -17.53 -5.27 2.88
CA ILE A 108 -16.19 -4.68 3.10
C ILE A 108 -15.10 -5.70 2.78
N LEU A 109 -15.25 -6.95 3.20
CA LEU A 109 -14.27 -8.00 2.90
C LEU A 109 -14.12 -8.19 1.40
N ILE A 110 -15.23 -8.31 0.66
CA ILE A 110 -15.21 -8.43 -0.82
C ILE A 110 -14.56 -7.19 -1.45
N ALA A 111 -14.98 -5.99 -1.05
CA ALA A 111 -14.40 -4.75 -1.56
C ALA A 111 -12.87 -4.69 -1.33
N ALA A 112 -12.39 -5.10 -0.16
CA ALA A 112 -10.98 -5.15 0.16
C ALA A 112 -10.23 -6.19 -0.68
N GLN A 113 -10.78 -7.41 -0.85
CA GLN A 113 -10.16 -8.46 -1.65
C GLN A 113 -10.05 -8.09 -3.13
N MET A 114 -11.04 -7.37 -3.69
CA MET A 114 -10.92 -6.79 -5.04
C MET A 114 -9.72 -5.84 -5.14
N GLY A 115 -9.50 -5.02 -4.11
CA GLY A 115 -8.33 -4.15 -4.03
C GLY A 115 -7.00 -4.91 -3.97
N PHE A 116 -6.91 -5.97 -3.16
CA PHE A 116 -5.70 -6.78 -3.05
C PHE A 116 -5.40 -7.59 -4.31
N LEU A 117 -6.41 -8.15 -4.97
CA LEU A 117 -6.26 -8.79 -6.29
C LEU A 117 -5.73 -7.79 -7.32
N THR A 118 -6.28 -6.57 -7.34
CA THR A 118 -5.79 -5.51 -8.21
C THR A 118 -4.35 -5.12 -7.86
N ALA A 119 -4.00 -5.03 -6.57
CA ALA A 119 -2.64 -4.76 -6.13
C ALA A 119 -1.66 -5.84 -6.59
N ALA A 120 -1.99 -7.13 -6.44
CA ALA A 120 -1.15 -8.23 -6.90
C ALA A 120 -0.90 -8.17 -8.42
N ALA A 121 -1.94 -7.88 -9.22
CA ALA A 121 -1.80 -7.67 -10.66
C ALA A 121 -0.88 -6.49 -10.99
N VAL A 122 -1.07 -5.36 -10.31
CA VAL A 122 -0.27 -4.13 -10.54
C VAL A 122 1.18 -4.32 -10.08
N ILE A 123 1.44 -4.97 -8.95
CA ILE A 123 2.79 -5.30 -8.47
C ILE A 123 3.50 -6.18 -9.50
N THR A 124 2.80 -7.20 -10.03
CA THR A 124 3.35 -8.05 -11.09
C THR A 124 3.64 -7.23 -12.35
N ALA A 125 2.77 -6.30 -12.74
CA ALA A 125 2.98 -5.42 -13.89
C ALA A 125 4.18 -4.48 -13.68
N VAL A 126 4.38 -3.91 -12.50
CA VAL A 126 5.57 -3.11 -12.14
C VAL A 126 6.83 -3.97 -12.23
N GLY A 127 6.81 -5.16 -11.63
CA GLY A 127 7.93 -6.10 -11.68
C GLY A 127 8.29 -6.49 -13.11
N HIS A 128 7.29 -6.83 -13.94
CA HIS A 128 7.49 -7.17 -15.34
C HIS A 128 8.15 -6.02 -16.13
N ARG A 129 7.69 -4.79 -15.90
CA ARG A 129 8.19 -3.58 -16.56
C ARG A 129 9.66 -3.30 -16.26
N VAL A 130 10.13 -3.60 -15.05
CA VAL A 130 11.49 -3.20 -14.58
C VAL A 130 12.46 -4.36 -14.42
N ALA A 131 11.98 -5.60 -14.29
CA ALA A 131 12.82 -6.75 -13.97
C ALA A 131 12.52 -8.01 -14.79
N GLY A 132 11.49 -7.99 -15.64
CA GLY A 132 11.11 -9.14 -16.47
C GLY A 132 10.11 -10.09 -15.81
N PRO A 133 9.64 -11.13 -16.54
CA PRO A 133 8.50 -11.95 -16.14
C PRO A 133 8.73 -12.77 -14.87
N THR A 134 9.87 -13.48 -14.76
CA THR A 134 10.15 -14.33 -13.60
C THR A 134 10.31 -13.48 -12.34
N ALA A 135 11.12 -12.42 -12.40
CA ALA A 135 11.29 -11.51 -11.27
C ALA A 135 9.97 -10.83 -10.86
N ALA A 136 9.03 -10.60 -11.78
CA ALA A 136 7.70 -10.08 -11.46
C ALA A 136 6.89 -11.04 -10.58
N VAL A 137 6.88 -12.31 -10.91
CA VAL A 137 6.20 -13.36 -10.11
C VAL A 137 6.86 -13.50 -8.74
N LEU A 138 8.18 -13.49 -8.68
CA LEU A 138 8.93 -13.53 -7.42
C LEU A 138 8.70 -12.30 -6.56
N LEU A 139 8.54 -11.11 -7.19
CA LEU A 139 8.22 -9.87 -6.47
C LEU A 139 6.88 -9.95 -5.75
N VAL A 140 5.83 -10.39 -6.44
CA VAL A 140 4.50 -10.54 -5.81
C VAL A 140 4.49 -11.65 -4.77
N ALA A 141 5.25 -12.73 -4.98
CA ALA A 141 5.41 -13.79 -3.97
C ALA A 141 6.07 -13.26 -2.69
N CYS A 142 7.17 -12.48 -2.80
CA CYS A 142 7.81 -11.83 -1.66
C CYS A 142 6.87 -10.85 -0.95
N TRP A 143 6.09 -10.09 -1.70
CA TRP A 143 5.11 -9.16 -1.12
C TRP A 143 4.02 -9.89 -0.35
N GLY A 144 3.42 -10.93 -0.94
CA GLY A 144 2.37 -11.73 -0.29
C GLY A 144 2.85 -12.52 0.93
N ALA A 145 4.17 -12.70 1.11
CA ALA A 145 4.80 -13.31 2.28
C ALA A 145 5.48 -12.28 3.21
N ALA A 146 5.32 -10.97 2.96
CA ALA A 146 5.93 -9.94 3.79
C ALA A 146 5.42 -10.01 5.24
N PRO A 147 6.22 -9.58 6.23
CA PRO A 147 5.74 -9.49 7.59
C PRO A 147 4.43 -8.69 7.68
N ARG A 148 3.45 -9.23 8.40
CA ARG A 148 2.06 -8.69 8.48
C ARG A 148 1.24 -8.79 7.19
N ALA A 149 1.63 -9.58 6.19
CA ALA A 149 0.84 -9.84 4.99
C ALA A 149 -0.54 -10.49 5.27
N VAL A 150 -0.80 -10.98 6.49
CA VAL A 150 -2.14 -11.37 6.93
C VAL A 150 -3.19 -10.27 6.69
N VAL A 151 -2.80 -9.01 6.74
CA VAL A 151 -3.64 -7.85 6.43
C VAL A 151 -4.20 -7.91 5.01
N GLU A 152 -3.49 -8.53 4.08
CA GLU A 152 -3.94 -8.72 2.70
C GLU A 152 -5.16 -9.64 2.55
N SER A 153 -5.50 -10.40 3.60
CA SER A 153 -6.73 -11.19 3.66
C SER A 153 -7.85 -10.47 4.43
N MET A 154 -7.58 -9.32 5.05
CA MET A 154 -8.51 -8.60 5.92
C MET A 154 -9.36 -7.57 5.15
N GLY A 155 -10.46 -7.11 5.78
CA GLY A 155 -11.31 -6.03 5.27
C GLY A 155 -10.68 -4.65 5.43
N TYR A 156 -9.50 -4.42 4.79
CA TYR A 156 -8.66 -3.26 4.98
C TYR A 156 -8.43 -2.48 3.69
N THR A 157 -8.02 -1.22 3.82
CA THR A 157 -7.83 -0.28 2.70
C THR A 157 -6.53 -0.48 1.94
N GLU A 158 -5.58 -1.22 2.49
CA GLU A 158 -4.24 -1.42 1.93
C GLU A 158 -4.28 -1.91 0.49
N GLY A 159 -5.19 -2.82 0.15
CA GLY A 159 -5.28 -3.38 -1.20
C GLY A 159 -5.51 -2.32 -2.27
N TRP A 160 -6.55 -1.53 -2.14
CA TRP A 160 -6.83 -0.43 -3.09
C TRP A 160 -5.76 0.65 -3.07
N PHE A 161 -5.25 0.98 -1.88
CA PHE A 161 -4.16 1.94 -1.74
C PHE A 161 -2.91 1.49 -2.51
N ILE A 162 -2.46 0.24 -2.32
CA ILE A 162 -1.29 -0.32 -3.00
C ILE A 162 -1.53 -0.42 -4.51
N ALA A 163 -2.73 -0.82 -4.94
CA ALA A 163 -3.10 -0.88 -6.34
C ALA A 163 -2.97 0.51 -7.01
N LEU A 164 -3.56 1.53 -6.40
CA LEU A 164 -3.56 2.89 -6.94
C LEU A 164 -2.16 3.52 -6.92
N VAL A 165 -1.40 3.35 -5.84
CA VAL A 165 0.01 3.79 -5.78
C VAL A 165 0.84 3.05 -6.83
N GLY A 166 0.68 1.75 -6.98
CA GLY A 166 1.36 0.95 -7.99
C GLY A 166 1.04 1.39 -9.42
N LEU A 167 -0.24 1.71 -9.72
CA LEU A 167 -0.64 2.33 -11.00
C LEU A 167 0.01 3.70 -11.19
N GLY A 168 0.09 4.50 -10.13
CA GLY A 168 0.83 5.76 -10.12
C GLY A 168 2.31 5.56 -10.47
N LEU A 169 2.96 4.59 -9.84
CA LEU A 169 4.36 4.24 -10.14
C LEU A 169 4.53 3.75 -11.59
N LEU A 170 3.64 2.89 -12.10
CA LEU A 170 3.64 2.49 -13.52
C LEU A 170 3.48 3.69 -14.47
N ALA A 171 2.62 4.64 -14.12
CA ALA A 171 2.45 5.86 -14.88
C ALA A 171 3.72 6.73 -14.86
N ILE A 172 4.41 6.86 -13.71
CA ILE A 172 5.71 7.53 -13.57
C ILE A 172 6.76 6.87 -14.48
N LEU A 173 6.87 5.53 -14.41
CA LEU A 173 7.79 4.74 -15.23
C LEU A 173 7.53 4.88 -16.73
N SER A 174 6.32 5.25 -17.11
CA SER A 174 5.90 5.48 -18.49
C SER A 174 5.89 6.98 -18.89
N GLY A 175 6.38 7.87 -18.02
CA GLY A 175 6.38 9.33 -18.27
C GLY A 175 4.99 9.98 -18.26
N ARG A 176 3.95 9.29 -17.80
CA ARG A 176 2.55 9.74 -17.76
C ARG A 176 2.25 10.44 -16.43
N TRP A 177 2.90 11.56 -16.18
CA TRP A 177 2.89 12.26 -14.89
C TRP A 177 1.51 12.70 -14.41
N ILE A 178 0.65 13.20 -15.30
CA ILE A 178 -0.72 13.60 -14.93
C ILE A 178 -1.53 12.39 -14.45
N LEU A 179 -1.44 11.27 -15.18
CA LEU A 179 -2.12 10.03 -14.81
C LEU A 179 -1.61 9.49 -13.48
N ALA A 180 -0.30 9.62 -13.21
CA ALA A 180 0.27 9.30 -11.91
C ALA A 180 -0.37 10.13 -10.79
N GLY A 181 -0.48 11.44 -10.99
CA GLY A 181 -1.15 12.33 -10.04
C GLY A 181 -2.61 11.97 -9.78
N VAL A 182 -3.36 11.57 -10.82
CA VAL A 182 -4.74 11.11 -10.68
C VAL A 182 -4.84 9.85 -9.82
N PHE A 183 -4.05 8.81 -10.12
CA PHE A 183 -4.06 7.58 -9.33
C PHE A 183 -3.67 7.81 -7.87
N VAL A 184 -2.63 8.62 -7.64
CA VAL A 184 -2.17 8.97 -6.29
C VAL A 184 -3.22 9.81 -5.56
N GLY A 185 -3.86 10.75 -6.25
CA GLY A 185 -4.98 11.53 -5.69
C GLY A 185 -6.13 10.64 -5.23
N VAL A 186 -6.54 9.66 -6.04
CA VAL A 186 -7.56 8.68 -5.64
C VAL A 186 -7.08 7.81 -4.49
N ALA A 187 -5.79 7.40 -4.45
CA ALA A 187 -5.22 6.65 -3.33
C ALA A 187 -5.35 7.40 -2.00
N GLY A 188 -5.28 8.74 -2.02
CA GLY A 188 -5.50 9.61 -0.88
C GLY A 188 -6.89 9.53 -0.26
N LEU A 189 -7.90 8.96 -0.95
CA LEU A 189 -9.22 8.66 -0.39
C LEU A 189 -9.24 7.34 0.41
N PHE A 190 -8.21 6.54 0.31
CA PHE A 190 -8.09 5.26 1.04
C PHE A 190 -7.17 5.37 2.26
N ARG A 191 -6.05 6.12 2.15
CA ARG A 191 -5.09 6.23 3.26
C ARG A 191 -4.36 7.56 3.28
N ALA A 192 -4.18 8.10 4.50
CA ALA A 192 -3.37 9.31 4.70
C ALA A 192 -1.86 9.07 4.43
N SER A 193 -1.40 7.81 4.45
CA SER A 193 -0.03 7.43 4.09
C SER A 193 0.29 7.57 2.59
N VAL A 194 -0.49 8.34 1.84
CA VAL A 194 -0.21 8.75 0.45
C VAL A 194 0.94 9.77 0.35
N ALA A 195 1.27 10.45 1.44
CA ALA A 195 2.30 11.50 1.47
C ALA A 195 3.65 11.11 0.83
N PRO A 196 4.23 9.91 1.05
CA PRO A 196 5.48 9.52 0.41
C PRO A 196 5.46 9.60 -1.11
N VAL A 197 4.42 9.12 -1.77
CA VAL A 197 4.35 9.17 -3.23
C VAL A 197 4.05 10.59 -3.74
N CYS A 198 3.33 11.42 -2.99
CA CYS A 198 3.19 12.85 -3.27
C CYS A 198 4.55 13.55 -3.22
N ILE A 199 5.38 13.25 -2.22
CA ILE A 199 6.75 13.78 -2.11
C ILE A 199 7.59 13.38 -3.34
N VAL A 200 7.51 12.13 -3.78
CA VAL A 200 8.23 11.67 -4.99
C VAL A 200 7.80 12.45 -6.23
N LEU A 201 6.49 12.70 -6.41
CA LEU A 201 6.00 13.54 -7.50
C LEU A 201 6.48 14.99 -7.38
N GLY A 202 6.53 15.53 -6.16
CA GLY A 202 7.12 16.84 -5.87
C GLY A 202 8.59 16.92 -6.25
N ILE A 203 9.39 15.93 -5.84
CA ILE A 203 10.81 15.83 -6.21
C ILE A 203 10.96 15.72 -7.72
N ALA A 204 10.12 14.93 -8.39
CA ALA A 204 10.16 14.79 -9.85
C ALA A 204 9.87 16.10 -10.58
N TRP A 205 8.97 16.93 -10.04
CA TRP A 205 8.72 18.26 -10.57
C TRP A 205 9.92 19.20 -10.30
N LEU A 206 10.39 19.29 -9.04
CA LEU A 206 11.52 20.16 -8.66
C LEU A 206 12.78 19.83 -9.47
N THR A 207 13.13 18.56 -9.61
CA THR A 207 14.29 18.14 -10.42
C THR A 207 14.13 18.53 -11.89
N SER A 208 12.92 18.61 -12.41
CA SER A 208 12.67 19.07 -13.79
C SER A 208 12.98 20.55 -14.01
N LEU A 209 12.98 21.36 -12.96
CA LEU A 209 13.35 22.77 -13.01
C LEU A 209 14.88 22.95 -13.16
N CYS A 210 15.65 22.02 -12.56
CA CYS A 210 17.12 22.04 -12.60
C CYS A 210 17.71 21.28 -13.79
N THR A 211 16.87 20.61 -14.60
CA THR A 211 17.32 19.84 -15.77
C THR A 211 16.87 20.49 -17.08
N LYS A 212 17.46 20.08 -18.20
CA LYS A 212 17.05 20.51 -19.55
C LYS A 212 15.73 19.86 -20.01
N ALA A 213 14.82 19.58 -19.06
CA ALA A 213 13.51 19.02 -19.42
C ALA A 213 12.70 20.01 -20.26
N GLU A 214 12.00 19.52 -21.29
CA GLU A 214 11.12 20.34 -22.13
C GLU A 214 9.98 20.96 -21.27
N ALA A 215 9.53 22.16 -21.65
CA ALA A 215 8.48 22.89 -20.93
C ALA A 215 7.20 22.05 -20.74
N GLY A 216 6.80 21.28 -21.78
CA GLY A 216 5.66 20.38 -21.71
C GLY A 216 5.80 19.26 -20.68
N GLN A 217 7.02 18.75 -20.45
CA GLN A 217 7.28 17.76 -19.41
C GLN A 217 7.25 18.39 -18.01
N ARG A 218 7.77 19.61 -17.84
CA ARG A 218 7.71 20.36 -16.58
C ARG A 218 6.25 20.61 -16.17
N TRP A 219 5.42 21.05 -17.09
CA TRP A 219 4.00 21.26 -16.87
C TRP A 219 3.29 19.97 -16.43
N ARG A 220 3.49 18.85 -17.14
CA ARG A 220 2.88 17.57 -16.82
C ARG A 220 3.28 17.08 -15.42
N ARG A 221 4.54 17.27 -15.02
CA ARG A 221 5.02 16.93 -13.67
C ARG A 221 4.38 17.83 -12.64
N PHE A 222 4.28 19.13 -12.89
CA PHE A 222 3.59 20.07 -12.01
C PHE A 222 2.13 19.68 -11.78
N VAL A 223 1.38 19.42 -12.85
CA VAL A 223 -0.03 18.99 -12.74
C VAL A 223 -0.15 17.67 -11.99
N GLY A 224 0.72 16.69 -12.28
CA GLY A 224 0.74 15.42 -11.56
C GLY A 224 1.01 15.60 -10.05
N MET A 225 1.97 16.43 -9.70
CA MET A 225 2.25 16.80 -8.30
C MET A 225 1.02 17.48 -7.66
N ALA A 226 0.41 18.46 -8.32
CA ALA A 226 -0.72 19.21 -7.78
C ALA A 226 -1.99 18.34 -7.59
N LEU A 227 -2.22 17.36 -8.46
CA LEU A 227 -3.33 16.41 -8.36
C LEU A 227 -3.14 15.38 -7.24
N SER A 228 -1.91 15.01 -6.93
CA SER A 228 -1.60 13.89 -6.06
C SER A 228 -2.13 14.02 -4.62
N PRO A 229 -2.19 15.17 -3.94
CA PRO A 229 -2.73 15.28 -2.60
C PRO A 229 -4.26 15.47 -2.55
N LEU A 230 -4.94 15.69 -3.68
CA LEU A 230 -6.33 16.18 -3.69
C LEU A 230 -7.31 15.26 -2.97
N GLY A 231 -7.18 13.95 -3.07
CA GLY A 231 -8.07 13.01 -2.37
C GLY A 231 -7.97 13.16 -0.85
N LEU A 232 -6.76 13.22 -0.32
CA LEU A 232 -6.54 13.44 1.11
C LEU A 232 -6.99 14.83 1.55
N LEU A 233 -6.67 15.86 0.78
CA LEU A 233 -7.11 17.24 1.08
C LEU A 233 -8.62 17.38 1.05
N THR A 234 -9.31 16.70 0.11
CA THR A 234 -10.78 16.66 0.09
C THR A 234 -11.32 16.09 1.40
N TRP A 235 -10.72 15.01 1.92
CA TRP A 235 -11.15 14.45 3.20
C TRP A 235 -10.88 15.41 4.36
N PHE A 236 -9.74 16.08 4.38
CA PHE A 236 -9.44 17.11 5.38
C PHE A 236 -10.49 18.22 5.39
N VAL A 237 -10.89 18.72 4.22
CA VAL A 237 -11.94 19.75 4.10
C VAL A 237 -13.30 19.23 4.61
N ILE A 238 -13.67 18.00 4.27
CA ILE A 238 -14.92 17.39 4.75
C ILE A 238 -14.92 17.29 6.28
N VAL A 239 -13.83 16.81 6.88
CA VAL A 239 -13.72 16.69 8.34
C VAL A 239 -13.67 18.06 8.99
N ALA A 240 -12.97 19.04 8.41
CA ALA A 240 -12.94 20.40 8.91
C ALA A 240 -14.35 21.03 8.94
N HIS A 241 -15.13 20.84 7.87
CA HIS A 241 -16.51 21.32 7.81
C HIS A 241 -17.41 20.63 8.87
N ARG A 242 -17.29 19.30 9.02
CA ARG A 242 -18.11 18.55 10.00
C ARG A 242 -17.78 18.86 11.45
N THR A 243 -16.49 19.09 11.75
CA THR A 243 -16.04 19.37 13.13
C THR A 243 -16.05 20.86 13.49
N GLY A 244 -16.23 21.75 12.52
CA GLY A 244 -16.09 23.19 12.70
C GLY A 244 -14.66 23.65 12.96
N ARG A 245 -13.64 22.78 12.73
CA ARG A 245 -12.22 23.08 12.99
C ARG A 245 -11.36 22.74 11.76
N TRP A 246 -10.56 23.69 11.30
CA TRP A 246 -9.67 23.51 10.14
C TRP A 246 -8.69 22.35 10.33
N ASN A 247 -8.28 22.06 11.57
CA ASN A 247 -7.40 20.96 11.94
C ASN A 247 -8.14 19.72 12.46
N GLY A 248 -9.46 19.62 12.23
CA GLY A 248 -10.34 18.59 12.78
C GLY A 248 -9.84 17.17 12.51
N TYR A 249 -9.34 16.89 11.30
CA TYR A 249 -8.78 15.56 10.98
C TYR A 249 -7.56 15.22 11.84
N LEU A 250 -6.67 16.18 12.10
CA LEU A 250 -5.49 15.96 12.94
C LEU A 250 -5.89 15.71 14.41
N LEU A 251 -6.91 16.40 14.90
CA LEU A 251 -7.44 16.18 16.26
C LEU A 251 -8.07 14.80 16.39
N VAL A 252 -8.81 14.35 15.38
CA VAL A 252 -9.36 12.99 15.33
C VAL A 252 -8.24 11.96 15.33
N GLN A 253 -7.20 12.13 14.49
CA GLN A 253 -6.07 11.20 14.45
C GLN A 253 -5.31 11.16 15.78
N LYS A 254 -5.12 12.34 16.42
CA LYS A 254 -4.49 12.43 17.73
C LYS A 254 -5.28 11.70 18.82
N ALA A 255 -6.60 11.84 18.84
CA ALA A 255 -7.46 11.12 19.80
C ALA A 255 -7.37 9.60 19.62
N TRP A 256 -7.16 9.13 18.37
CA TRP A 256 -6.84 7.72 18.08
C TRP A 256 -5.38 7.34 18.41
N GLY A 257 -4.58 8.26 18.94
CA GLY A 257 -3.17 8.04 19.26
C GLY A 257 -2.25 7.98 18.04
N SER A 258 -2.69 8.50 16.88
CA SER A 258 -1.87 8.55 15.67
C SER A 258 -1.35 9.96 15.45
N GLU A 259 -0.05 10.15 15.63
CA GLU A 259 0.63 11.45 15.46
C GLU A 259 1.89 11.28 14.61
N MET A 260 2.41 12.40 14.10
CA MET A 260 3.73 12.45 13.49
C MET A 260 4.72 12.96 14.53
N GLY A 261 5.80 12.24 14.70
CA GLY A 261 6.89 12.60 15.59
C GLY A 261 8.24 12.58 14.87
N THR A 262 9.29 12.32 15.61
CA THR A 262 10.66 12.18 15.11
C THR A 262 11.10 10.71 15.09
N LEU A 263 12.24 10.44 14.44
CA LEU A 263 12.87 9.11 14.53
C LEU A 263 13.36 8.82 15.95
N LEU A 264 13.70 9.87 16.73
CA LEU A 264 14.07 9.72 18.14
C LEU A 264 12.90 9.25 18.97
N ASP A 265 11.70 9.82 18.78
CA ASP A 265 10.50 9.36 19.50
C ASP A 265 10.17 7.89 19.19
N THR A 266 10.41 7.44 17.94
CA THR A 266 10.25 6.02 17.57
C THR A 266 11.31 5.14 18.26
N TRP A 267 12.54 5.63 18.38
CA TRP A 267 13.60 4.94 19.11
C TRP A 267 13.30 4.85 20.60
N GLU A 268 12.83 5.93 21.21
CA GLU A 268 12.44 5.98 22.62
C GLU A 268 11.26 5.05 22.89
N ASP A 269 10.22 5.03 22.02
CA ASP A 269 9.10 4.07 22.13
C ASP A 269 9.59 2.62 22.02
N LEU A 270 10.50 2.32 21.09
CA LEU A 270 11.10 0.99 21.00
C LEU A 270 11.89 0.64 22.25
N HIS A 271 12.73 1.56 22.73
CA HIS A 271 13.58 1.35 23.91
C HIS A 271 12.74 1.12 25.16
N SER A 272 11.73 1.93 25.40
CA SER A 272 10.81 1.76 26.52
C SER A 272 10.10 0.40 26.51
N ARG A 273 9.78 -0.14 25.33
CA ARG A 273 9.19 -1.48 25.17
C ARG A 273 10.20 -2.59 25.44
N MET A 274 11.49 -2.35 25.20
CA MET A 274 12.58 -3.32 25.51
C MET A 274 12.81 -3.45 27.02
N ASP A 275 12.56 -2.40 27.78
CA ASP A 275 12.69 -2.40 29.24
C ASP A 275 11.58 -3.18 29.94
N HIS A 276 10.47 -3.49 29.25
CA HIS A 276 9.42 -4.35 29.80
C HIS A 276 9.80 -5.83 29.68
N VAL A 277 9.78 -6.54 30.79
CA VAL A 277 10.13 -7.95 30.85
C VAL A 277 8.85 -8.79 31.09
N PRO A 278 8.60 -9.82 30.24
CA PRO A 278 9.40 -10.23 29.07
C PRO A 278 9.19 -9.34 27.83
N PHE A 279 10.27 -9.02 27.10
CA PHE A 279 10.19 -8.28 25.83
C PHE A 279 9.36 -9.06 24.80
N ASP A 280 8.41 -8.39 24.20
CA ASP A 280 7.52 -9.03 23.22
C ASP A 280 8.14 -9.10 21.82
N TRP A 281 9.00 -10.11 21.62
CA TRP A 281 9.65 -10.37 20.34
C TRP A 281 8.68 -10.65 19.20
N ARG A 282 7.51 -11.21 19.50
CA ARG A 282 6.53 -11.59 18.46
C ARG A 282 5.85 -10.39 17.83
N TYR A 283 5.74 -9.30 18.58
CA TYR A 283 5.11 -8.08 18.09
C TYR A 283 6.12 -6.96 17.91
N THR A 284 6.77 -6.50 18.93
CA THR A 284 7.68 -5.35 18.89
C THR A 284 8.96 -5.66 18.12
N GLY A 285 9.61 -6.79 18.41
CA GLY A 285 10.84 -7.21 17.72
C GLY A 285 10.63 -7.44 16.24
N LEU A 286 9.54 -8.12 15.86
CA LEU A 286 9.20 -8.35 14.46
C LEU A 286 8.98 -7.03 13.69
N VAL A 287 8.34 -6.04 14.31
CA VAL A 287 8.10 -4.73 13.66
C VAL A 287 9.41 -3.98 13.44
N ALA A 288 10.29 -3.95 14.46
CA ALA A 288 11.60 -3.32 14.35
C ALA A 288 12.46 -3.98 13.25
N LEU A 289 12.52 -5.32 13.25
CA LEU A 289 13.23 -6.09 12.20
C LEU A 289 12.65 -5.83 10.81
N THR A 290 11.33 -5.75 10.69
CA THR A 290 10.67 -5.44 9.42
C THR A 290 11.06 -4.06 8.92
N TRP A 291 11.06 -3.04 9.78
CA TRP A 291 11.46 -1.69 9.41
C TRP A 291 12.94 -1.66 8.95
N CYS A 292 13.84 -2.29 9.72
CA CYS A 292 15.26 -2.43 9.35
C CYS A 292 15.44 -3.17 8.02
N MET A 293 14.69 -4.24 7.77
CA MET A 293 14.70 -4.99 6.51
C MET A 293 14.33 -4.08 5.32
N TYR A 294 13.22 -3.34 5.41
CA TYR A 294 12.82 -2.44 4.32
C TYR A 294 13.83 -1.31 4.09
N LEU A 295 14.43 -0.77 5.17
CA LEU A 295 15.49 0.22 5.07
C LEU A 295 16.72 -0.35 4.36
N ALA A 296 17.18 -1.52 4.77
CA ALA A 296 18.31 -2.21 4.15
C ALA A 296 18.06 -2.50 2.66
N LEU A 297 16.87 -3.00 2.31
CA LEU A 297 16.50 -3.24 0.93
C LEU A 297 16.44 -1.94 0.11
N GLY A 298 15.92 -0.85 0.67
CA GLY A 298 15.93 0.47 0.05
C GLY A 298 17.36 0.99 -0.21
N ILE A 299 18.27 0.79 0.74
CA ILE A 299 19.70 1.12 0.58
C ILE A 299 20.34 0.25 -0.51
N VAL A 300 20.04 -1.06 -0.54
CA VAL A 300 20.50 -1.96 -1.61
C VAL A 300 20.00 -1.51 -2.97
N MET A 301 18.75 -1.06 -3.10
CA MET A 301 18.21 -0.49 -4.34
C MET A 301 19.02 0.76 -4.76
N ALA A 302 19.33 1.65 -3.83
CA ALA A 302 20.13 2.86 -4.11
C ALA A 302 21.56 2.53 -4.56
N VAL A 303 22.24 1.63 -3.85
CA VAL A 303 23.61 1.17 -4.18
C VAL A 303 23.66 0.46 -5.55
N ARG A 304 22.65 -0.35 -5.86
CA ARG A 304 22.54 -1.04 -7.16
C ARG A 304 22.01 -0.15 -8.27
N ARG A 305 21.72 1.12 -7.98
CA ARG A 305 21.17 2.09 -8.94
C ARG A 305 19.92 1.58 -9.62
N GLU A 306 19.04 0.96 -8.83
CA GLU A 306 17.72 0.54 -9.32
C GLU A 306 16.91 1.76 -9.80
N GLN A 307 15.74 1.52 -10.40
CA GLN A 307 14.88 2.57 -10.94
C GLN A 307 14.67 3.70 -9.90
N VAL A 308 15.16 4.90 -10.20
CA VAL A 308 15.29 6.02 -9.23
C VAL A 308 13.96 6.38 -8.53
N TRP A 309 12.86 6.36 -9.26
CA TRP A 309 11.55 6.71 -8.70
C TRP A 309 11.00 5.64 -7.76
N LEU A 310 11.26 4.36 -8.04
CA LEU A 310 10.90 3.26 -7.15
C LEU A 310 11.77 3.28 -5.89
N THR A 311 13.07 3.50 -6.05
CA THR A 311 14.01 3.62 -4.92
C THR A 311 13.65 4.80 -4.03
N GLY A 312 13.40 5.97 -4.63
CA GLY A 312 12.96 7.16 -3.90
C GLY A 312 11.66 6.92 -3.14
N TYR A 313 10.69 6.28 -3.78
CA TYR A 313 9.43 5.93 -3.13
C TYR A 313 9.62 5.01 -1.90
N VAL A 314 10.44 3.96 -2.04
CA VAL A 314 10.74 3.04 -0.92
C VAL A 314 11.39 3.80 0.24
N LEU A 315 12.46 4.55 -0.02
CA LEU A 315 13.19 5.28 1.03
C LEU A 315 12.32 6.32 1.72
N VAL A 316 11.57 7.12 0.96
CA VAL A 316 10.64 8.11 1.55
C VAL A 316 9.55 7.43 2.37
N THR A 317 9.03 6.28 1.93
CA THR A 317 8.01 5.52 2.69
C THR A 317 8.59 4.98 3.98
N VAL A 318 9.79 4.40 3.97
CA VAL A 318 10.46 3.87 5.18
C VAL A 318 10.72 4.98 6.19
N ILE A 319 11.22 6.13 5.73
CA ILE A 319 11.45 7.30 6.58
C ILE A 319 10.12 7.81 7.15
N PHE A 320 9.09 7.96 6.31
CA PHE A 320 7.77 8.43 6.74
C PHE A 320 7.15 7.53 7.82
N VAL A 321 7.20 6.20 7.62
CA VAL A 321 6.71 5.22 8.61
C VAL A 321 7.54 5.29 9.90
N GLY A 322 8.83 5.58 9.80
CA GLY A 322 9.70 5.83 10.97
C GLY A 322 9.20 7.01 11.82
N HIS A 323 8.68 8.08 11.20
CA HIS A 323 8.16 9.25 11.91
C HIS A 323 6.73 9.11 12.46
N MET A 324 5.99 8.05 12.07
CA MET A 324 4.65 7.81 12.62
C MET A 324 4.73 7.36 14.06
N GLN A 325 3.98 8.02 14.95
CA GLN A 325 3.84 7.65 16.36
C GLN A 325 2.48 6.97 16.62
N GLY A 326 2.35 6.35 17.80
CA GLY A 326 1.14 5.70 18.26
C GLY A 326 1.19 4.18 18.07
N TYR A 327 0.49 3.64 17.12
CA TYR A 327 0.37 2.19 16.93
C TYR A 327 1.67 1.55 16.40
N PHE A 328 2.69 1.39 17.28
CA PHE A 328 3.99 0.81 16.90
C PHE A 328 3.83 -0.50 16.12
N ASN A 329 2.98 -1.40 16.61
CA ASN A 329 2.75 -2.71 16.01
C ASN A 329 2.13 -2.64 14.59
N SER A 330 1.57 -1.51 14.19
CA SER A 330 1.03 -1.29 12.85
C SER A 330 2.07 -0.82 11.83
N LYS A 331 3.26 -0.38 12.26
CA LYS A 331 4.31 0.13 11.36
C LYS A 331 4.67 -0.89 10.27
N ALA A 332 4.74 -2.18 10.60
CA ALA A 332 5.08 -3.24 9.64
C ALA A 332 4.03 -3.35 8.49
N ARG A 333 2.72 -3.16 8.79
CA ARG A 333 1.69 -3.13 7.73
C ARG A 333 1.76 -1.88 6.87
N PHE A 334 2.20 -0.74 7.45
CA PHE A 334 2.35 0.52 6.71
C PHE A 334 3.53 0.49 5.73
N LEU A 335 4.41 -0.52 5.81
CA LEU A 335 5.48 -0.77 4.86
C LEU A 335 5.05 -1.64 3.67
N LEU A 336 3.91 -2.35 3.73
CA LEU A 336 3.42 -3.18 2.61
C LEU A 336 3.30 -2.42 1.27
N PRO A 337 2.93 -1.11 1.24
CA PRO A 337 2.93 -0.34 0.01
C PRO A 337 4.31 -0.13 -0.63
N ALA A 338 5.37 -0.24 0.16
CA ALA A 338 6.75 -0.16 -0.34
C ALA A 338 7.22 -1.47 -1.00
N PHE A 339 6.32 -2.21 -1.65
CA PHE A 339 6.58 -3.48 -2.34
C PHE A 339 7.80 -3.45 -3.28
N PRO A 340 8.18 -2.31 -3.93
CA PRO A 340 9.38 -2.29 -4.76
C PRO A 340 10.67 -2.61 -3.99
N ALA A 341 10.67 -2.51 -2.66
CA ALA A 341 11.80 -2.92 -1.81
C ALA A 341 12.25 -4.37 -2.06
N PHE A 342 11.34 -5.24 -2.47
CA PHE A 342 11.66 -6.63 -2.76
C PHE A 342 12.27 -6.88 -4.16
N LEU A 343 12.41 -5.86 -5.02
CA LEU A 343 13.02 -6.01 -6.35
C LEU A 343 14.44 -6.59 -6.32
N PRO A 344 15.36 -6.18 -5.42
CA PRO A 344 16.68 -6.79 -5.34
C PRO A 344 16.64 -8.28 -5.02
N VAL A 345 15.72 -8.71 -4.15
CA VAL A 345 15.52 -10.11 -3.78
C VAL A 345 14.94 -10.89 -4.96
N ALA A 346 13.90 -10.37 -5.61
CA ALA A 346 13.29 -10.98 -6.78
C ALA A 346 14.29 -11.18 -7.92
N ARG A 347 15.15 -10.18 -8.20
CA ARG A 347 16.22 -10.29 -9.21
C ARG A 347 17.32 -11.26 -8.84
N LEU A 348 17.66 -11.37 -7.54
CA LEU A 348 18.63 -12.36 -7.07
C LEU A 348 18.09 -13.77 -7.28
N LEU A 349 16.86 -14.01 -6.92
CA LEU A 349 16.18 -15.29 -7.10
C LEU A 349 15.97 -15.64 -8.58
N ASP A 350 15.68 -14.65 -9.43
CA ASP A 350 15.54 -14.89 -10.89
C ASP A 350 16.81 -15.45 -11.54
N ARG A 351 17.98 -15.18 -10.95
CA ARG A 351 19.27 -15.75 -11.40
C ARG A 351 19.54 -17.16 -10.87
N SER A 352 18.74 -17.65 -9.95
CA SER A 352 18.88 -18.98 -9.37
C SER A 352 18.21 -20.06 -10.24
N PRO A 353 18.55 -21.34 -10.08
CA PRO A 353 17.89 -22.44 -10.78
C PRO A 353 16.37 -22.47 -10.50
N ARG A 354 15.58 -22.88 -11.49
CA ARG A 354 14.10 -22.89 -11.41
C ARG A 354 13.56 -23.70 -10.23
N TRP A 355 14.22 -24.80 -9.88
CA TRP A 355 13.82 -25.62 -8.73
C TRP A 355 13.96 -24.83 -7.42
N LEU A 356 15.00 -24.00 -7.28
CA LEU A 356 15.19 -23.15 -6.10
C LEU A 356 14.13 -22.04 -6.02
N GLN A 357 13.75 -21.45 -7.16
CA GLN A 357 12.66 -20.49 -7.24
C GLN A 357 11.34 -21.11 -6.80
N ALA A 358 11.04 -22.34 -7.27
CA ALA A 358 9.82 -23.06 -6.88
C ALA A 358 9.81 -23.41 -5.39
N VAL A 359 10.93 -23.92 -4.85
CA VAL A 359 11.08 -24.20 -3.41
C VAL A 359 10.90 -22.93 -2.59
N PHE A 360 11.52 -21.82 -3.00
CA PHE A 360 11.36 -20.53 -2.33
C PHE A 360 9.89 -20.11 -2.27
N VAL A 361 9.17 -20.11 -3.41
CA VAL A 361 7.76 -19.75 -3.45
C VAL A 361 6.93 -20.68 -2.57
N LEU A 362 7.17 -21.98 -2.59
CA LEU A 362 6.45 -22.94 -1.75
C LEU A 362 6.69 -22.66 -0.25
N VAL A 363 7.94 -22.46 0.16
CA VAL A 363 8.30 -22.23 1.57
C VAL A 363 7.70 -20.93 2.10
N ILE A 364 7.71 -19.83 1.32
CA ILE A 364 7.13 -18.58 1.77
C ILE A 364 5.60 -18.54 1.68
N SER A 365 4.98 -19.55 1.02
CA SER A 365 3.53 -19.65 0.87
C SER A 365 2.90 -20.61 1.90
N ALA A 366 3.69 -21.41 2.58
CA ALA A 366 3.30 -22.35 3.64
C ALA A 366 3.23 -21.64 5.00
#